data_bd177743e29d6aaa10fa22c80ef1e73b
#
_entry.id   bd177743e29d6aaa10fa22c80ef1e73b
#
_cell.length_a   1.000
_cell.length_b   1.000
_cell.length_c   1.000
_cell.angle_alpha   90.00
_cell.angle_beta   90.00
_cell.angle_gamma   90.00
#
_symmetry.space_group_name_H-M   'P 1'
#
loop_
_entity.id
_entity.type
_entity.pdbx_description
1 polymer ?
#
loop_
_entity_poly.entity_id
_entity_poly.type
_entity_poly.pdbx_seq_one_letter_code
_entity_poly.pdbx_strand_id
1 'polypeptide(L)'
;LCAAPRPVRDPNLMNAKHLFVSAALIAPVLAAFVLPGEKVRFAPAEGTSATKNFENKMELTLDHMAITMNGQEMPGMPEMDMTITHTQKVGVTDEFVAMGDGQPKKLKRHFDALSSESSMSMKMEMMGQSNDQDHSSEAESELDGKTVVFTWDGEAKEFKKAFDPAEDKADLLKGLMEDMDLRALLPENEVKVGDEWTIDVKSLVDVLAPGGDLSFKPKEKEGGGMGMGMGMGQGMGSMHDYLSDLLEGEAKAKLGDVREEDGAKLAVIKVTIKIASQKDMSDLVKDAMKDQEMPQGMEIEFDHMDVDFKMEGEGELVWNMKTNQIASFELSTRCVWLEIQYA
;
A
#
# COMPACT_ATOMS: atom_id res chain seq x y z
N LEU A 1 -1.00 56.29 -7.55
CA LEU A 1 -0.99 57.39 -8.54
C LEU A 1 -0.28 56.89 -9.81
N CYS A 2 -1.01 56.47 -10.83
CA CYS A 2 -0.72 56.72 -12.23
C CYS A 2 -1.84 56.10 -13.08
N ALA A 3 -2.30 56.89 -13.98
CA ALA A 3 -3.55 56.91 -14.69
C ALA A 3 -3.65 55.89 -15.84
N ALA A 4 -4.90 55.48 -16.13
CA ALA A 4 -5.31 54.78 -17.34
C ALA A 4 -5.45 55.71 -18.54
N PRO A 5 -5.14 55.30 -19.79
CA PRO A 5 -5.56 55.99 -20.97
C PRO A 5 -6.93 55.50 -21.50
N ARG A 6 -7.70 56.46 -21.97
CA ARG A 6 -9.05 56.36 -22.57
C ARG A 6 -9.02 55.87 -24.05
N PRO A 7 -10.10 55.28 -24.53
CA PRO A 7 -10.19 54.85 -25.92
C PRO A 7 -10.53 56.00 -26.89
N VAL A 8 -9.90 55.96 -28.04
CA VAL A 8 -10.20 56.83 -29.19
C VAL A 8 -11.31 56.20 -30.00
N ARG A 9 -12.37 57.00 -30.25
CA ARG A 9 -13.41 56.75 -31.23
C ARG A 9 -12.98 57.27 -32.59
N ASP A 10 -13.18 56.50 -33.63
CA ASP A 10 -13.21 57.01 -34.98
C ASP A 10 -14.51 56.56 -35.70
N PRO A 11 -15.17 57.50 -36.36
CA PRO A 11 -16.45 57.23 -37.00
C PRO A 11 -16.27 57.15 -38.53
N ASN A 12 -16.65 56.05 -39.15
CA ASN A 12 -17.00 56.08 -40.57
C ASN A 12 -18.16 55.09 -40.85
N LEU A 13 -19.33 55.65 -40.99
CA LEU A 13 -20.47 55.05 -41.66
C LEU A 13 -20.17 54.82 -43.13
N MET A 14 -20.37 53.64 -43.64
CA MET A 14 -20.83 53.45 -45.02
C MET A 14 -21.75 52.24 -45.13
N ASN A 15 -22.94 52.56 -45.66
CA ASN A 15 -24.00 51.64 -46.09
C ASN A 15 -23.52 50.59 -47.10
N ALA A 16 -23.90 49.33 -46.88
CA ALA A 16 -24.02 48.36 -47.98
C ALA A 16 -25.07 47.28 -47.67
N LYS A 17 -26.16 47.43 -48.30
CA LYS A 17 -27.11 46.51 -48.95
C LYS A 17 -27.11 45.03 -48.52
N HIS A 18 -28.32 44.61 -48.13
CA HIS A 18 -28.75 43.24 -47.88
C HIS A 18 -28.31 42.24 -48.98
N LEU A 19 -27.57 41.24 -48.61
CA LEU A 19 -27.44 39.99 -49.34
C LEU A 19 -27.86 38.85 -48.42
N PHE A 20 -29.06 38.31 -48.66
CA PHE A 20 -29.52 37.08 -48.02
C PHE A 20 -28.72 35.92 -48.61
N VAL A 21 -27.74 35.42 -47.85
CA VAL A 21 -27.14 34.13 -48.09
C VAL A 21 -27.78 33.16 -47.13
N SER A 22 -28.62 32.27 -47.67
CA SER A 22 -29.16 31.13 -46.94
C SER A 22 -27.99 30.17 -46.62
N ALA A 23 -27.43 30.29 -45.43
CA ALA A 23 -26.50 29.30 -44.88
C ALA A 23 -27.27 28.05 -44.47
N ALA A 24 -27.24 27.02 -45.30
CA ALA A 24 -27.64 25.69 -44.92
C ALA A 24 -26.76 25.25 -43.71
N LEU A 25 -27.34 25.19 -42.55
CA LEU A 25 -26.74 24.59 -41.35
C LEU A 25 -26.56 23.07 -41.62
N ILE A 26 -25.38 22.69 -42.12
CA ILE A 26 -24.92 21.31 -42.04
C ILE A 26 -24.50 21.13 -40.57
N ALA A 27 -25.40 20.62 -39.75
CA ALA A 27 -25.03 20.11 -38.42
C ALA A 27 -24.07 18.94 -38.63
N PRO A 28 -22.82 18.97 -38.15
CA PRO A 28 -22.02 17.78 -38.13
C PRO A 28 -22.71 16.78 -37.19
N VAL A 29 -23.26 15.71 -37.74
CA VAL A 29 -23.58 14.53 -36.95
C VAL A 29 -22.25 14.02 -36.44
N LEU A 30 -21.88 14.43 -35.24
CA LEU A 30 -20.85 13.77 -34.44
C LEU A 30 -21.40 12.36 -34.19
N ALA A 31 -21.13 11.43 -35.09
CA ALA A 31 -21.21 10.03 -34.81
C ALA A 31 -20.25 9.79 -33.65
N ALA A 32 -20.78 9.70 -32.44
CA ALA A 32 -20.04 9.22 -31.29
C ALA A 32 -19.61 7.80 -31.66
N PHE A 33 -18.39 7.65 -32.14
CA PHE A 33 -17.78 6.33 -32.24
C PHE A 33 -17.69 5.81 -30.82
N VAL A 34 -18.59 4.92 -30.46
CA VAL A 34 -18.51 4.14 -29.24
C VAL A 34 -17.30 3.25 -29.43
N LEU A 35 -16.15 3.70 -28.93
CA LEU A 35 -14.96 2.86 -28.89
C LEU A 35 -15.30 1.60 -28.07
N PRO A 36 -14.92 0.42 -28.54
CA PRO A 36 -15.10 -0.81 -27.76
C PRO A 36 -14.39 -0.64 -26.42
N GLY A 37 -14.95 -1.25 -25.37
CA GLY A 37 -14.33 -1.30 -24.08
C GLY A 37 -13.00 -2.06 -24.13
N GLU A 38 -12.08 -1.71 -23.24
CA GLU A 38 -10.83 -2.40 -23.08
C GLU A 38 -10.97 -3.49 -22.02
N LYS A 39 -10.49 -4.70 -22.33
CA LYS A 39 -10.48 -5.80 -21.38
C LYS A 39 -9.15 -5.84 -20.65
N VAL A 40 -9.12 -5.24 -19.48
CA VAL A 40 -7.95 -5.26 -18.59
C VAL A 40 -8.16 -6.37 -17.57
N ARG A 41 -7.34 -7.41 -17.61
CA ARG A 41 -7.51 -8.59 -16.74
C ARG A 41 -6.17 -9.23 -16.41
N PHE A 42 -6.12 -9.94 -15.30
CA PHE A 42 -5.02 -10.85 -14.99
C PHE A 42 -5.25 -12.19 -15.71
N ALA A 43 -4.39 -12.52 -16.64
CA ALA A 43 -4.43 -13.79 -17.37
C ALA A 43 -3.07 -14.07 -18.02
N PRO A 44 -2.00 -14.27 -17.22
CA PRO A 44 -0.71 -14.67 -17.76
C PRO A 44 -0.84 -16.01 -18.49
N ALA A 45 0.01 -16.24 -19.46
CA ALA A 45 0.03 -17.54 -20.16
C ALA A 45 0.69 -18.61 -19.28
N GLU A 46 0.15 -19.82 -19.32
CA GLU A 46 0.74 -20.96 -18.62
C GLU A 46 2.17 -21.23 -19.10
N GLY A 47 3.06 -21.61 -18.17
CA GLY A 47 4.47 -21.85 -18.43
C GLY A 47 5.29 -20.57 -18.61
N THR A 48 4.70 -19.38 -18.42
CA THR A 48 5.46 -18.12 -18.43
C THR A 48 5.91 -17.73 -17.02
N SER A 49 6.98 -16.95 -16.97
CA SER A 49 7.50 -16.42 -15.70
C SER A 49 7.46 -14.88 -15.69
N ALA A 50 7.33 -14.32 -14.50
CA ALA A 50 7.42 -12.88 -14.24
C ALA A 50 8.29 -12.60 -13.03
N THR A 51 9.30 -11.74 -13.18
CA THR A 51 10.06 -11.21 -12.07
C THR A 51 9.43 -9.92 -11.59
N LYS A 52 9.23 -9.79 -10.29
CA LYS A 52 8.58 -8.65 -9.64
C LYS A 52 9.48 -8.15 -8.52
N ASN A 53 9.61 -6.84 -8.43
CA ASN A 53 10.34 -6.19 -7.35
C ASN A 53 9.39 -5.18 -6.69
N PHE A 54 9.24 -5.33 -5.39
CA PHE A 54 8.46 -4.42 -4.57
C PHE A 54 9.41 -3.68 -3.63
N GLU A 55 9.23 -2.39 -3.52
CA GLU A 55 9.85 -1.58 -2.49
C GLU A 55 8.74 -0.80 -1.78
N ASN A 56 8.60 -1.07 -0.49
CA ASN A 56 7.68 -0.37 0.38
C ASN A 56 8.50 0.46 1.37
N LYS A 57 8.28 1.77 1.37
CA LYS A 57 8.87 2.69 2.33
C LYS A 57 7.76 3.33 3.14
N MET A 58 7.79 3.12 4.45
CA MET A 58 6.89 3.74 5.40
C MET A 58 7.67 4.70 6.29
N GLU A 59 7.14 5.88 6.50
CA GLU A 59 7.66 6.84 7.47
C GLU A 59 6.53 7.22 8.42
N LEU A 60 6.77 7.00 9.71
CA LEU A 60 5.86 7.35 10.79
C LEU A 60 6.53 8.41 11.65
N THR A 61 5.87 9.55 11.80
CA THR A 61 6.31 10.63 12.68
C THR A 61 5.33 10.78 13.83
N LEU A 62 5.84 10.76 15.04
CA LEU A 62 5.11 11.06 16.26
C LEU A 62 5.58 12.42 16.77
N ASP A 63 4.73 13.43 16.59
CA ASP A 63 5.09 14.82 16.90
C ASP A 63 4.85 15.19 18.39
N HIS A 64 4.01 14.42 19.07
CA HIS A 64 3.70 14.66 20.47
C HIS A 64 3.20 13.38 21.16
N MET A 65 3.75 13.07 22.32
CA MET A 65 3.26 12.00 23.19
C MET A 65 2.93 12.59 24.56
N ALA A 66 1.67 12.53 24.95
CA ALA A 66 1.25 12.88 26.31
C ALA A 66 1.00 11.58 27.10
N ILE A 67 1.64 11.45 28.24
CA ILE A 67 1.39 10.33 29.17
C ILE A 67 0.62 10.86 30.38
N THR A 68 -0.56 10.32 30.59
CA THR A 68 -1.37 10.63 31.78
C THR A 68 -1.28 9.48 32.78
N MET A 69 -1.10 9.77 34.05
CA MET A 69 -1.26 8.80 35.14
C MET A 69 -2.44 9.22 36.01
N ASN A 70 -3.40 8.30 36.24
CA ASN A 70 -4.62 8.62 36.99
C ASN A 70 -5.41 9.82 36.44
N GLY A 71 -5.44 9.99 35.11
CA GLY A 71 -6.14 11.09 34.44
C GLY A 71 -5.49 12.48 34.61
N GLN A 72 -4.25 12.55 35.07
CA GLN A 72 -3.47 13.79 35.15
C GLN A 72 -2.23 13.70 34.29
N GLU A 73 -2.01 14.71 33.44
CA GLU A 73 -0.73 14.82 32.72
C GLU A 73 0.42 14.87 33.73
N MET A 74 1.45 14.07 33.48
CA MET A 74 2.65 14.10 34.34
C MET A 74 3.45 15.38 34.06
N PRO A 75 3.49 16.34 35.00
CA PRO A 75 4.25 17.56 34.78
C PRO A 75 5.75 17.23 34.73
N GLY A 76 6.42 17.65 33.66
CA GLY A 76 7.87 17.47 33.47
C GLY A 76 8.27 16.26 32.64
N MET A 77 7.33 15.60 31.96
CA MET A 77 7.68 14.66 30.89
C MET A 77 8.37 15.44 29.76
N PRO A 78 9.43 14.86 29.18
CA PRO A 78 10.08 15.49 28.03
C PRO A 78 9.15 15.51 26.83
N GLU A 79 9.18 16.58 26.08
CA GLU A 79 8.64 16.55 24.72
C GLU A 79 9.48 15.55 23.91
N MET A 80 8.79 14.64 23.25
CA MET A 80 9.44 13.57 22.49
C MET A 80 8.95 13.62 21.05
N ASP A 81 9.89 13.89 20.14
CA ASP A 81 9.67 13.73 18.72
C ASP A 81 10.31 12.41 18.30
N MET A 82 9.56 11.59 17.58
CA MET A 82 10.06 10.31 17.10
C MET A 82 9.70 10.14 15.62
N THR A 83 10.69 9.77 14.83
CA THR A 83 10.47 9.38 13.44
C THR A 83 10.95 7.93 13.26
N ILE A 84 10.08 7.09 12.75
CA ILE A 84 10.39 5.71 12.39
C ILE A 84 10.30 5.60 10.87
N THR A 85 11.37 5.15 10.24
CA THR A 85 11.37 4.80 8.82
C THR A 85 11.55 3.30 8.69
N HIS A 86 10.68 2.66 7.93
CA HIS A 86 10.76 1.25 7.61
C HIS A 86 10.80 1.09 6.09
N THR A 87 11.78 0.35 5.59
CA THR A 87 11.93 0.04 4.16
C THR A 87 12.00 -1.46 3.98
N GLN A 88 11.07 -2.00 3.19
CA GLN A 88 11.03 -3.41 2.84
C GLN A 88 11.23 -3.57 1.34
N LYS A 89 12.11 -4.50 0.94
CA LYS A 89 12.36 -4.85 -0.46
C LYS A 89 12.10 -6.34 -0.66
N VAL A 90 11.27 -6.64 -1.65
CA VAL A 90 10.84 -7.99 -1.97
C VAL A 90 11.03 -8.24 -3.45
N GLY A 91 11.97 -9.11 -3.81
CA GLY A 91 12.16 -9.59 -5.17
C GLY A 91 11.68 -11.02 -5.30
N VAL A 92 10.83 -11.30 -6.26
CA VAL A 92 10.31 -12.65 -6.54
C VAL A 92 10.25 -12.94 -8.03
N THR A 93 10.46 -14.19 -8.38
CA THR A 93 10.17 -14.71 -9.72
C THR A 93 9.07 -15.76 -9.63
N ASP A 94 7.94 -15.44 -10.25
CA ASP A 94 6.77 -16.30 -10.33
C ASP A 94 6.74 -17.06 -11.66
N GLU A 95 6.55 -18.38 -11.62
CA GLU A 95 6.24 -19.23 -12.77
C GLU A 95 4.77 -19.66 -12.69
N PHE A 96 3.98 -19.28 -13.70
CA PHE A 96 2.55 -19.60 -13.78
C PHE A 96 2.39 -21.00 -14.39
N VAL A 97 2.47 -22.04 -13.56
CA VAL A 97 2.45 -23.45 -14.00
C VAL A 97 1.09 -23.86 -14.52
N ALA A 98 0.02 -23.41 -13.88
CA ALA A 98 -1.36 -23.63 -14.33
C ALA A 98 -2.26 -22.46 -13.95
N MET A 99 -3.17 -22.10 -14.84
CA MET A 99 -4.09 -20.98 -14.68
C MET A 99 -5.55 -21.48 -14.74
N GLY A 100 -6.48 -20.75 -14.15
CA GLY A 100 -7.91 -21.02 -14.24
C GLY A 100 -8.73 -20.01 -13.46
N ASP A 101 -9.91 -19.65 -14.00
CA ASP A 101 -10.86 -18.73 -13.36
C ASP A 101 -10.23 -17.38 -12.95
N GLY A 102 -9.27 -16.85 -13.74
CA GLY A 102 -8.63 -15.57 -13.49
C GLY A 102 -7.61 -15.57 -12.35
N GLN A 103 -7.20 -16.75 -11.87
CA GLN A 103 -6.17 -16.91 -10.84
C GLN A 103 -5.25 -18.09 -11.16
N PRO A 104 -4.04 -18.15 -10.61
CA PRO A 104 -3.19 -19.33 -10.69
C PRO A 104 -3.88 -20.51 -10.00
N LYS A 105 -3.87 -21.68 -10.67
CA LYS A 105 -4.20 -22.96 -10.03
C LYS A 105 -2.95 -23.62 -9.48
N LYS A 106 -1.80 -23.31 -10.08
CA LYS A 106 -0.50 -23.69 -9.56
C LYS A 106 0.52 -22.61 -9.93
N LEU A 107 1.14 -22.05 -8.91
CA LEU A 107 2.18 -21.04 -8.99
C LEU A 107 3.45 -21.57 -8.31
N LYS A 108 4.60 -21.36 -8.94
CA LYS A 108 5.89 -21.61 -8.34
C LYS A 108 6.60 -20.27 -8.17
N ARG A 109 6.84 -19.85 -6.91
CA ARG A 109 7.49 -18.60 -6.57
C ARG A 109 8.88 -18.86 -6.03
N HIS A 110 9.87 -18.25 -6.65
CA HIS A 110 11.21 -18.13 -6.12
C HIS A 110 11.36 -16.76 -5.46
N PHE A 111 11.83 -16.74 -4.22
CA PHE A 111 12.17 -15.51 -3.50
C PHE A 111 13.60 -15.13 -3.85
N ASP A 112 13.79 -14.14 -4.72
CA ASP A 112 15.09 -13.75 -5.27
C ASP A 112 15.91 -12.91 -4.29
N ALA A 113 15.23 -12.02 -3.55
CA ALA A 113 15.84 -11.16 -2.55
C ALA A 113 14.80 -10.64 -1.57
N LEU A 114 15.07 -10.81 -0.28
CA LEU A 114 14.22 -10.31 0.80
C LEU A 114 15.06 -9.52 1.80
N SER A 115 14.76 -8.25 1.99
CA SER A 115 15.43 -7.41 2.99
C SER A 115 14.45 -6.42 3.62
N SER A 116 14.72 -6.11 4.87
CA SER A 116 13.98 -5.09 5.62
C SER A 116 14.95 -4.29 6.46
N GLU A 117 14.79 -2.98 6.44
CA GLU A 117 15.56 -2.03 7.21
C GLU A 117 14.61 -1.13 8.00
N SER A 118 14.90 -0.90 9.26
CA SER A 118 14.18 0.05 10.10
C SER A 118 15.16 1.02 10.74
N SER A 119 14.81 2.30 10.73
CA SER A 119 15.54 3.32 11.48
C SER A 119 14.56 4.10 12.35
N MET A 120 14.98 4.40 13.56
CA MET A 120 14.25 5.21 14.51
C MET A 120 15.15 6.36 14.94
N SER A 121 14.68 7.58 14.77
CA SER A 121 15.28 8.79 15.30
C SER A 121 14.37 9.32 16.39
N MET A 122 14.91 9.51 17.59
CA MET A 122 14.19 10.00 18.74
C MET A 122 14.91 11.24 19.29
N LYS A 123 14.17 12.32 19.39
CA LYS A 123 14.64 13.55 19.99
C LYS A 123 13.86 13.82 21.28
N MET A 124 14.57 13.84 22.40
CA MET A 124 13.98 14.14 23.71
C MET A 124 14.54 15.47 24.23
N GLU A 125 13.65 16.37 24.63
CA GLU A 125 14.05 17.62 25.27
C GLU A 125 13.66 17.58 26.75
N MET A 126 14.64 17.52 27.65
CA MET A 126 14.45 17.44 29.07
C MET A 126 15.26 18.55 29.79
N MET A 127 14.60 19.43 30.51
CA MET A 127 15.23 20.54 31.26
C MET A 127 16.18 21.42 30.43
N GLY A 128 15.85 21.66 29.14
CA GLY A 128 16.67 22.46 28.23
C GLY A 128 17.92 21.76 27.70
N GLN A 129 18.00 20.45 27.87
CA GLN A 129 18.99 19.57 27.21
C GLN A 129 18.31 18.68 26.19
N SER A 130 18.78 18.73 24.94
CA SER A 130 18.36 17.83 23.87
C SER A 130 19.23 16.58 23.92
N ASN A 131 18.58 15.41 23.86
CA ASN A 131 19.22 14.13 23.69
C ASN A 131 18.66 13.48 22.44
N ASP A 132 19.51 13.36 21.42
CA ASP A 132 19.15 12.75 20.14
C ASP A 132 19.66 11.30 20.12
N GLN A 133 18.78 10.35 19.81
CA GLN A 133 19.13 8.93 19.71
C GLN A 133 18.68 8.42 18.35
N ASP A 134 19.64 7.87 17.60
CA ASP A 134 19.39 7.17 16.34
C ASP A 134 19.61 5.68 16.53
N HIS A 135 18.65 4.90 16.10
CA HIS A 135 18.72 3.46 16.12
C HIS A 135 18.39 2.90 14.74
N SER A 136 19.18 1.91 14.27
CA SER A 136 18.89 1.21 13.03
C SER A 136 18.97 -0.28 13.22
N SER A 137 18.08 -1.02 12.60
CA SER A 137 18.05 -2.47 12.56
C SER A 137 17.82 -2.98 11.15
N GLU A 138 18.41 -4.11 10.85
CA GLU A 138 18.18 -4.87 9.62
C GLU A 138 17.50 -6.17 9.96
N ALA A 139 16.63 -6.66 9.08
CA ALA A 139 16.02 -7.97 9.21
C ALA A 139 16.14 -8.75 7.90
N GLU A 140 16.29 -10.06 8.04
CA GLU A 140 16.40 -11.02 6.95
C GLU A 140 15.28 -12.04 7.05
N SER A 141 14.90 -12.63 5.92
CA SER A 141 13.94 -13.73 5.88
C SER A 141 14.63 -15.04 5.52
N GLU A 142 14.27 -16.10 6.21
CA GLU A 142 14.72 -17.45 5.86
C GLU A 142 14.10 -17.96 4.54
N LEU A 143 13.16 -17.25 3.96
CA LEU A 143 12.58 -17.51 2.64
C LEU A 143 13.51 -17.06 1.50
N ASP A 144 14.48 -16.19 1.78
CA ASP A 144 15.44 -15.72 0.77
C ASP A 144 16.16 -16.88 0.08
N GLY A 145 16.18 -16.86 -1.26
CA GLY A 145 16.74 -17.92 -2.09
C GLY A 145 15.90 -19.22 -2.15
N LYS A 146 14.72 -19.27 -1.51
CA LYS A 146 13.83 -20.44 -1.53
C LYS A 146 12.76 -20.37 -2.59
N THR A 147 12.24 -21.55 -2.92
CA THR A 147 11.11 -21.69 -3.84
C THR A 147 9.93 -22.32 -3.12
N VAL A 148 8.76 -21.72 -3.27
CA VAL A 148 7.49 -22.21 -2.74
C VAL A 148 6.53 -22.46 -3.89
N VAL A 149 5.85 -23.60 -3.85
CA VAL A 149 4.78 -23.96 -4.76
C VAL A 149 3.45 -23.75 -4.07
N PHE A 150 2.61 -22.89 -4.66
CA PHE A 150 1.23 -22.66 -4.28
C PHE A 150 0.34 -23.51 -5.18
N THR A 151 -0.52 -24.33 -4.62
CA THR A 151 -1.47 -25.18 -5.37
C THR A 151 -2.87 -24.92 -4.85
N TRP A 152 -3.76 -24.46 -5.72
CA TRP A 152 -5.16 -24.19 -5.38
C TRP A 152 -5.91 -25.47 -5.02
N ASP A 153 -6.50 -25.52 -3.85
CA ASP A 153 -7.43 -26.54 -3.42
C ASP A 153 -8.88 -26.02 -3.60
N GLY A 154 -9.54 -26.52 -4.63
CA GLY A 154 -10.91 -26.08 -4.94
C GLY A 154 -11.97 -26.48 -3.91
N GLU A 155 -11.70 -27.50 -3.09
CA GLU A 155 -12.61 -27.93 -2.01
C GLU A 155 -12.46 -27.05 -0.78
N ALA A 156 -11.22 -26.81 -0.35
CA ALA A 156 -10.90 -25.95 0.79
C ALA A 156 -10.97 -24.45 0.45
N LYS A 157 -10.93 -24.08 -0.84
CA LYS A 157 -10.87 -22.69 -1.34
C LYS A 157 -9.65 -21.92 -0.81
N GLU A 158 -8.52 -22.59 -0.73
CA GLU A 158 -7.26 -22.04 -0.24
C GLU A 158 -6.07 -22.58 -1.05
N PHE A 159 -4.92 -21.93 -0.93
CA PHE A 159 -3.69 -22.43 -1.52
C PHE A 159 -2.93 -23.32 -0.53
N LYS A 160 -2.71 -24.57 -0.92
CA LYS A 160 -1.70 -25.44 -0.27
C LYS A 160 -0.31 -24.96 -0.68
N LYS A 161 0.57 -24.87 0.28
CA LYS A 161 1.93 -24.35 0.13
C LYS A 161 2.94 -25.43 0.46
N ALA A 162 4.00 -25.56 -0.35
CA ALA A 162 5.08 -26.49 -0.13
C ALA A 162 6.40 -25.92 -0.68
N PHE A 163 7.52 -26.24 -0.03
CA PHE A 163 8.84 -25.93 -0.58
C PHE A 163 9.21 -26.84 -1.75
N ASP A 164 9.99 -26.29 -2.70
CA ASP A 164 10.58 -27.04 -3.82
C ASP A 164 12.08 -26.67 -3.93
N PRO A 165 13.03 -27.57 -3.54
CA PRO A 165 12.78 -28.91 -2.99
C PRO A 165 12.13 -28.89 -1.60
N ALA A 166 11.50 -30.00 -1.22
CA ALA A 166 10.81 -30.14 0.05
C ALA A 166 11.76 -29.88 1.25
N GLU A 167 11.32 -29.05 2.20
CA GLU A 167 12.02 -28.72 3.44
C GLU A 167 11.10 -28.90 4.65
N ASP A 168 11.67 -29.24 5.80
CA ASP A 168 10.96 -29.35 7.08
C ASP A 168 10.93 -27.99 7.80
N LYS A 169 10.30 -26.98 7.18
CA LYS A 169 10.16 -25.61 7.67
C LYS A 169 8.73 -25.09 7.46
N ALA A 170 7.76 -25.92 7.83
CA ALA A 170 6.34 -25.61 7.59
C ALA A 170 5.89 -24.29 8.20
N ASP A 171 6.52 -23.83 9.28
CA ASP A 171 6.19 -22.57 9.94
C ASP A 171 6.44 -21.34 9.02
N LEU A 172 7.45 -21.38 8.16
CA LEU A 172 7.72 -20.32 7.20
C LEU A 172 6.65 -20.19 6.09
N LEU A 173 5.82 -21.22 5.92
CA LEU A 173 4.73 -21.22 4.94
C LEU A 173 3.44 -20.62 5.52
N LYS A 174 3.37 -20.45 6.84
CA LYS A 174 2.22 -19.82 7.49
C LYS A 174 2.17 -18.35 7.09
N GLY A 175 0.98 -17.85 6.83
CA GLY A 175 0.81 -16.42 6.50
C GLY A 175 1.31 -16.00 5.11
N LEU A 176 2.02 -16.85 4.33
CA LEU A 176 2.34 -16.51 2.96
C LEU A 176 1.07 -16.39 2.11
N MET A 177 1.02 -15.35 1.29
CA MET A 177 -0.07 -15.13 0.34
C MET A 177 0.40 -15.38 -1.10
N GLU A 178 -0.47 -15.96 -1.92
CA GLU A 178 -0.17 -16.20 -3.33
C GLU A 178 -0.23 -14.91 -4.13
N ASP A 179 -1.18 -14.00 -3.81
CA ASP A 179 -1.38 -12.77 -4.57
C ASP A 179 -0.23 -11.77 -4.37
N MET A 180 0.50 -11.53 -5.44
CA MET A 180 1.49 -10.46 -5.60
C MET A 180 1.35 -9.83 -6.99
N ASP A 181 0.15 -9.84 -7.54
CA ASP A 181 -0.13 -9.46 -8.92
C ASP A 181 -0.89 -8.15 -9.04
N LEU A 182 -1.38 -7.59 -7.93
CA LEU A 182 -2.26 -6.42 -7.89
C LEU A 182 -3.55 -6.58 -8.72
N ARG A 183 -3.97 -7.83 -8.97
CA ARG A 183 -5.18 -8.14 -9.75
C ARG A 183 -6.45 -7.61 -9.09
N ALA A 184 -6.45 -7.43 -7.77
CA ALA A 184 -7.54 -6.83 -7.03
C ALA A 184 -7.82 -5.36 -7.40
N LEU A 185 -6.86 -4.67 -8.03
CA LEU A 185 -7.03 -3.30 -8.53
C LEU A 185 -7.68 -3.24 -9.92
N LEU A 186 -7.87 -4.39 -10.60
CA LEU A 186 -8.37 -4.44 -11.97
C LEU A 186 -9.89 -4.40 -12.02
N PRO A 187 -10.49 -3.91 -13.14
CA PRO A 187 -11.92 -3.93 -13.33
C PRO A 187 -12.44 -5.34 -13.60
N GLU A 188 -13.62 -5.68 -13.09
CA GLU A 188 -14.30 -6.95 -13.41
C GLU A 188 -14.83 -6.98 -14.85
N ASN A 189 -15.22 -5.83 -15.39
CA ASN A 189 -15.83 -5.70 -16.70
C ASN A 189 -14.91 -4.94 -17.68
N GLU A 190 -15.27 -4.94 -18.96
CA GLU A 190 -14.64 -4.08 -19.95
C GLU A 190 -14.89 -2.61 -19.60
N VAL A 191 -13.84 -1.81 -19.69
CA VAL A 191 -13.85 -0.39 -19.33
C VAL A 191 -13.34 0.47 -20.48
N LYS A 192 -13.75 1.72 -20.52
CA LYS A 192 -13.27 2.76 -21.44
C LYS A 192 -12.40 3.74 -20.68
N VAL A 193 -11.56 4.44 -21.42
CA VAL A 193 -10.80 5.57 -20.84
C VAL A 193 -11.78 6.56 -20.22
N GLY A 194 -11.57 6.85 -18.95
CA GLY A 194 -12.44 7.69 -18.13
C GLY A 194 -13.37 6.93 -17.20
N ASP A 195 -13.62 5.63 -17.43
CA ASP A 195 -14.47 4.83 -16.54
C ASP A 195 -13.79 4.61 -15.19
N GLU A 196 -14.60 4.57 -14.15
CA GLU A 196 -14.18 4.38 -12.75
C GLU A 196 -14.85 3.12 -12.17
N TRP A 197 -14.14 2.44 -11.25
CA TRP A 197 -14.68 1.33 -10.48
C TRP A 197 -14.21 1.38 -9.04
N THR A 198 -14.96 0.75 -8.16
CA THR A 198 -14.61 0.60 -6.75
C THR A 198 -13.70 -0.60 -6.56
N ILE A 199 -12.69 -0.44 -5.71
CA ILE A 199 -11.82 -1.50 -5.25
C ILE A 199 -12.30 -1.91 -3.85
N ASP A 200 -12.32 -3.21 -3.56
CA ASP A 200 -12.52 -3.68 -2.19
C ASP A 200 -11.34 -3.20 -1.32
N VAL A 201 -11.62 -2.37 -0.34
CA VAL A 201 -10.58 -1.79 0.52
C VAL A 201 -9.77 -2.86 1.26
N LYS A 202 -10.38 -4.01 1.56
CA LYS A 202 -9.68 -5.11 2.22
C LYS A 202 -8.60 -5.73 1.35
N SER A 203 -8.79 -5.73 0.03
CA SER A 203 -7.76 -6.21 -0.90
C SER A 203 -6.53 -5.30 -1.00
N LEU A 204 -6.59 -4.07 -0.46
CA LEU A 204 -5.42 -3.21 -0.36
C LEU A 204 -4.34 -3.78 0.58
N VAL A 205 -4.69 -4.71 1.45
CA VAL A 205 -3.70 -5.41 2.29
C VAL A 205 -2.64 -6.09 1.43
N ASP A 206 -3.04 -6.74 0.32
CA ASP A 206 -2.11 -7.40 -0.61
C ASP A 206 -1.21 -6.40 -1.35
N VAL A 207 -1.66 -5.14 -1.46
CA VAL A 207 -0.87 -4.02 -2.03
C VAL A 207 0.15 -3.50 -1.02
N LEU A 208 -0.27 -3.36 0.25
CA LEU A 208 0.55 -2.79 1.32
C LEU A 208 1.52 -3.81 1.92
N ALA A 209 1.16 -5.09 1.93
CA ALA A 209 1.96 -6.20 2.44
C ALA A 209 2.01 -7.35 1.41
N PRO A 210 2.66 -7.16 0.24
CA PRO A 210 2.67 -8.13 -0.83
C PRO A 210 3.34 -9.45 -0.39
N GLY A 211 2.63 -10.56 -0.65
CA GLY A 211 3.09 -11.90 -0.30
C GLY A 211 2.76 -12.34 1.14
N GLY A 212 2.12 -11.47 1.94
CA GLY A 212 1.72 -11.75 3.31
C GLY A 212 2.89 -11.74 4.30
N ASP A 213 2.91 -12.68 5.24
CA ASP A 213 3.99 -12.78 6.22
C ASP A 213 5.23 -13.44 5.61
N LEU A 214 6.23 -12.63 5.31
CA LEU A 214 7.51 -13.06 4.76
C LEU A 214 8.54 -13.46 5.84
N SER A 215 8.13 -13.60 7.10
CA SER A 215 8.92 -14.09 8.22
C SER A 215 10.27 -13.37 8.41
N PHE A 216 10.27 -12.05 8.37
CA PHE A 216 11.46 -11.24 8.63
C PHE A 216 11.89 -11.35 10.10
N LYS A 217 13.18 -11.62 10.34
CA LYS A 217 13.78 -11.69 11.67
C LYS A 217 14.91 -10.68 11.77
N PRO A 218 15.01 -9.92 12.88
CA PRO A 218 16.12 -9.01 13.10
C PRO A 218 17.46 -9.76 13.04
N LYS A 219 18.46 -9.16 12.38
CA LYS A 219 19.84 -9.64 12.46
C LYS A 219 20.35 -9.41 13.88
N GLU A 220 20.85 -10.46 14.51
CA GLU A 220 21.51 -10.34 15.81
C GLU A 220 22.75 -9.44 15.67
N LYS A 221 22.75 -8.27 16.32
CA LYS A 221 23.98 -7.49 16.49
C LYS A 221 24.78 -8.11 17.62
N GLU A 222 26.00 -8.57 17.34
CA GLU A 222 26.99 -8.90 18.39
C GLU A 222 27.27 -7.61 19.19
N GLY A 223 26.68 -7.51 20.36
CA GLY A 223 26.87 -6.39 21.28
C GLY A 223 25.58 -6.10 22.03
N GLY A 224 25.43 -6.77 23.19
CA GLY A 224 24.27 -6.64 24.05
C GLY A 224 24.03 -5.19 24.55
N GLY A 225 23.33 -4.42 23.78
CA GLY A 225 22.61 -3.26 24.24
C GLY A 225 21.20 -3.71 24.62
N MET A 226 20.75 -3.37 25.83
CA MET A 226 19.33 -3.41 26.16
C MET A 226 18.60 -2.51 25.16
N GLY A 227 18.34 -3.05 23.97
CA GLY A 227 17.50 -2.42 22.99
C GLY A 227 16.08 -2.44 23.56
N MET A 228 15.56 -1.30 23.95
CA MET A 228 14.12 -1.02 23.86
C MET A 228 13.75 -1.06 22.36
N GLY A 229 14.10 -2.16 21.68
CA GLY A 229 13.48 -2.50 20.42
C GLY A 229 12.05 -2.82 20.79
N MET A 230 11.16 -1.86 20.61
CA MET A 230 9.75 -2.19 20.45
C MET A 230 9.70 -3.33 19.45
N GLY A 231 9.44 -4.53 19.95
CA GLY A 231 9.26 -5.75 19.17
C GLY A 231 7.99 -5.64 18.32
N MET A 232 7.93 -4.63 17.47
CA MET A 232 6.89 -4.50 16.45
C MET A 232 6.92 -5.67 15.44
N GLY A 233 7.93 -6.55 15.52
CA GLY A 233 8.08 -7.66 14.58
C GLY A 233 7.83 -9.05 15.16
N GLN A 234 7.72 -9.25 16.47
CA GLN A 234 7.58 -10.59 17.05
C GLN A 234 6.29 -10.84 17.84
N GLY A 235 5.48 -9.85 18.15
CA GLY A 235 4.24 -10.01 18.93
C GLY A 235 2.97 -9.51 18.24
N MET A 236 3.08 -8.77 17.16
CA MET A 236 1.91 -8.46 16.33
C MET A 236 1.66 -9.66 15.42
N GLY A 237 0.48 -10.23 15.47
CA GLY A 237 -0.04 -11.13 14.46
C GLY A 237 0.30 -10.60 13.06
N SER A 238 0.18 -11.39 12.02
CA SER A 238 0.72 -10.98 10.72
C SER A 238 0.30 -9.52 10.43
N MET A 239 1.22 -8.69 9.95
CA MET A 239 0.93 -7.30 9.54
C MET A 239 -0.32 -7.24 8.65
N HIS A 240 -0.55 -8.31 7.92
CA HIS A 240 -1.72 -8.54 7.08
C HIS A 240 -3.04 -8.51 7.87
N ASP A 241 -3.14 -9.26 8.98
CA ASP A 241 -4.37 -9.32 9.77
C ASP A 241 -4.64 -7.97 10.44
N TYR A 242 -3.60 -7.34 10.97
CA TYR A 242 -3.67 -6.01 11.56
C TYR A 242 -4.16 -4.94 10.58
N LEU A 243 -3.54 -4.88 9.39
CA LEU A 243 -3.96 -3.94 8.34
C LEU A 243 -5.39 -4.22 7.88
N SER A 244 -5.78 -5.49 7.75
CA SER A 244 -7.14 -5.87 7.33
C SER A 244 -8.23 -5.28 8.23
N ASP A 245 -7.98 -5.19 9.52
CA ASP A 245 -8.92 -4.62 10.48
C ASP A 245 -8.97 -3.09 10.44
N LEU A 246 -7.88 -2.43 10.05
CA LEU A 246 -7.81 -0.97 9.95
C LEU A 246 -8.37 -0.42 8.64
N LEU A 247 -8.45 -1.23 7.58
CA LEU A 247 -8.87 -0.75 6.27
C LEU A 247 -10.40 -0.63 6.15
N GLU A 248 -10.92 0.54 6.52
CA GLU A 248 -12.31 0.94 6.31
C GLU A 248 -12.37 2.27 5.54
N GLY A 249 -13.19 2.33 4.49
CA GLY A 249 -13.31 3.55 3.69
C GLY A 249 -13.58 3.28 2.22
N GLU A 250 -12.96 4.04 1.35
CA GLU A 250 -13.18 4.00 -0.09
C GLU A 250 -11.85 3.88 -0.85
N ALA A 251 -11.82 2.95 -1.81
CA ALA A 251 -10.76 2.86 -2.80
C ALA A 251 -11.36 2.80 -4.19
N LYS A 252 -10.82 3.58 -5.10
CA LYS A 252 -11.30 3.69 -6.49
C LYS A 252 -10.15 3.57 -7.46
N ALA A 253 -10.47 3.00 -8.62
CA ALA A 253 -9.59 3.02 -9.77
C ALA A 253 -10.30 3.63 -10.97
N LYS A 254 -9.51 4.18 -11.89
CA LYS A 254 -9.97 4.82 -13.12
C LYS A 254 -9.04 4.47 -14.26
N LEU A 255 -9.57 4.02 -15.40
CA LEU A 255 -8.78 3.91 -16.60
C LEU A 255 -8.44 5.31 -17.14
N GLY A 256 -7.21 5.74 -16.90
CA GLY A 256 -6.74 7.07 -17.28
C GLY A 256 -6.38 7.17 -18.75
N ASP A 257 -5.70 6.15 -19.27
CA ASP A 257 -5.19 6.13 -20.65
C ASP A 257 -4.96 4.68 -21.13
N VAL A 258 -4.89 4.51 -22.46
CA VAL A 258 -4.42 3.28 -23.10
C VAL A 258 -3.46 3.67 -24.20
N ARG A 259 -2.19 3.26 -24.07
CA ARG A 259 -1.12 3.64 -25.00
C ARG A 259 -0.35 2.43 -25.54
N GLU A 260 0.31 2.60 -26.65
CA GLU A 260 1.27 1.62 -27.17
C GLU A 260 2.68 2.10 -26.89
N GLU A 261 3.49 1.21 -26.30
CA GLU A 261 4.89 1.48 -25.98
C GLU A 261 5.69 0.19 -26.21
N ASP A 262 6.77 0.27 -27.00
CA ASP A 262 7.65 -0.87 -27.36
C ASP A 262 6.91 -2.09 -27.91
N GLY A 263 5.79 -1.87 -28.61
CA GLY A 263 4.96 -2.94 -29.20
C GLY A 263 4.10 -3.69 -28.17
N ALA A 264 3.95 -3.15 -26.98
CA ALA A 264 3.01 -3.55 -25.97
C ALA A 264 1.87 -2.53 -25.84
N LYS A 265 0.64 -3.00 -25.68
CA LYS A 265 -0.51 -2.17 -25.34
C LYS A 265 -0.59 -2.08 -23.82
N LEU A 266 -0.50 -0.86 -23.29
CA LEU A 266 -0.46 -0.58 -21.87
C LEU A 266 -1.73 0.17 -21.44
N ALA A 267 -2.41 -0.31 -20.40
CA ALA A 267 -3.48 0.41 -19.72
C ALA A 267 -2.90 1.13 -18.50
N VAL A 268 -3.16 2.42 -18.39
CA VAL A 268 -2.75 3.27 -17.27
C VAL A 268 -3.95 3.46 -16.36
N ILE A 269 -3.89 2.90 -15.17
CA ILE A 269 -4.96 2.89 -14.17
C ILE A 269 -4.55 3.77 -13.01
N LYS A 270 -5.32 4.82 -12.74
CA LYS A 270 -5.13 5.69 -11.57
C LYS A 270 -5.89 5.10 -10.39
N VAL A 271 -5.24 5.03 -9.24
CA VAL A 271 -5.80 4.52 -7.99
C VAL A 271 -5.89 5.67 -6.99
N THR A 272 -7.01 5.77 -6.29
CA THR A 272 -7.22 6.74 -5.22
C THR A 272 -7.72 6.00 -3.99
N ILE A 273 -7.13 6.27 -2.83
CA ILE A 273 -7.42 5.62 -1.55
C ILE A 273 -7.82 6.68 -0.54
N LYS A 274 -8.90 6.42 0.20
CA LYS A 274 -9.36 7.22 1.33
C LYS A 274 -9.87 6.29 2.41
N ILE A 275 -9.04 6.02 3.38
CA ILE A 275 -9.32 5.18 4.54
C ILE A 275 -9.51 6.07 5.75
N ALA A 276 -10.52 5.78 6.56
CA ALA A 276 -10.73 6.40 7.85
C ALA A 276 -11.41 5.38 8.76
N SER A 277 -10.73 4.95 9.80
CA SER A 277 -11.27 4.00 10.76
C SER A 277 -10.93 4.39 12.18
N GLN A 278 -11.81 4.01 13.10
CA GLN A 278 -11.58 4.12 14.53
C GLN A 278 -11.73 2.71 15.12
N LYS A 279 -10.71 2.24 15.81
CA LYS A 279 -10.65 0.88 16.34
C LYS A 279 -10.16 0.87 17.77
N ASP A 280 -10.84 0.08 18.59
CA ASP A 280 -10.32 -0.36 19.89
C ASP A 280 -9.26 -1.44 19.68
N MET A 281 -8.02 -1.13 20.01
CA MET A 281 -6.86 -2.00 19.87
C MET A 281 -6.42 -2.62 21.20
N SER A 282 -7.22 -2.48 22.25
CA SER A 282 -6.90 -2.89 23.62
C SER A 282 -6.53 -4.36 23.72
N ASP A 283 -7.29 -5.24 23.04
CA ASP A 283 -7.02 -6.67 23.08
C ASP A 283 -5.71 -7.04 22.39
N LEU A 284 -5.39 -6.38 21.29
CA LEU A 284 -4.15 -6.60 20.54
C LEU A 284 -2.91 -6.21 21.37
N VAL A 285 -3.01 -5.07 22.06
CA VAL A 285 -1.92 -4.61 22.94
C VAL A 285 -1.80 -5.52 24.16
N LYS A 286 -2.93 -5.95 24.77
CA LYS A 286 -2.92 -6.91 25.88
C LYS A 286 -2.28 -8.25 25.47
N ASP A 287 -2.58 -8.74 24.28
CA ASP A 287 -1.98 -9.97 23.77
C ASP A 287 -0.47 -9.81 23.47
N ALA A 288 -0.06 -8.70 22.87
CA ALA A 288 1.35 -8.41 22.64
C ALA A 288 2.15 -8.24 23.94
N MET A 289 1.53 -7.75 25.01
CA MET A 289 2.16 -7.61 26.33
C MET A 289 2.27 -8.91 27.10
N LYS A 290 1.40 -9.90 26.86
CA LYS A 290 1.45 -11.22 27.54
C LYS A 290 2.74 -11.98 27.28
N ASP A 291 3.31 -11.79 26.09
CA ASP A 291 4.52 -12.49 25.66
C ASP A 291 5.83 -11.76 26.05
N GLN A 292 5.72 -10.59 26.69
CA GLN A 292 6.88 -9.85 27.17
C GLN A 292 7.16 -10.20 28.64
N GLU A 293 8.35 -10.72 28.94
CA GLU A 293 8.83 -10.88 30.31
C GLU A 293 9.07 -9.50 30.94
N MET A 294 8.11 -9.04 31.72
CA MET A 294 8.22 -7.78 32.46
C MET A 294 9.25 -7.91 33.59
N PRO A 295 10.05 -6.86 33.87
CA PRO A 295 10.90 -6.83 35.05
C PRO A 295 10.09 -7.08 36.32
N GLN A 296 10.64 -7.88 37.25
CA GLN A 296 9.94 -8.23 38.52
C GLN A 296 9.48 -6.96 39.25
N GLY A 297 8.17 -6.81 39.40
CA GLY A 297 7.56 -5.74 40.19
C GLY A 297 6.92 -4.62 39.37
N MET A 298 6.92 -4.69 38.03
CA MET A 298 6.10 -3.83 37.18
C MET A 298 4.87 -4.61 36.73
N GLU A 299 3.70 -4.17 37.17
CA GLU A 299 2.40 -4.60 36.66
C GLU A 299 1.83 -3.38 35.91
N ILE A 300 1.75 -3.47 34.59
CA ILE A 300 1.11 -2.44 33.78
C ILE A 300 -0.31 -2.90 33.53
N GLU A 301 -1.28 -2.27 34.18
CA GLU A 301 -2.69 -2.41 33.82
C GLU A 301 -2.96 -1.53 32.59
N PHE A 302 -3.36 -2.18 31.54
CA PHE A 302 -3.72 -1.53 30.28
C PHE A 302 -5.23 -1.67 30.09
N ASP A 303 -5.96 -0.57 30.23
CA ASP A 303 -7.42 -0.58 30.21
C ASP A 303 -8.00 -0.44 28.81
N HIS A 304 -7.61 0.57 28.05
CA HIS A 304 -8.25 0.90 26.79
C HIS A 304 -7.29 1.60 25.84
N MET A 305 -7.39 1.28 24.54
CA MET A 305 -6.63 1.94 23.47
C MET A 305 -7.50 2.10 22.22
N ASP A 306 -7.94 3.32 21.96
CA ASP A 306 -8.58 3.68 20.70
C ASP A 306 -7.52 4.23 19.72
N VAL A 307 -7.61 3.76 18.48
CA VAL A 307 -6.76 4.22 17.39
C VAL A 307 -7.61 4.82 16.29
N ASP A 308 -7.44 6.09 16.03
CA ASP A 308 -7.96 6.76 14.84
C ASP A 308 -6.93 6.66 13.72
N PHE A 309 -7.27 5.93 12.67
CA PHE A 309 -6.41 5.74 11.51
C PHE A 309 -6.99 6.42 10.30
N LYS A 310 -6.18 7.24 9.62
CA LYS A 310 -6.52 7.84 8.33
C LYS A 310 -5.40 7.61 7.35
N MET A 311 -5.75 7.20 6.14
CA MET A 311 -4.81 7.05 5.04
C MET A 311 -5.43 7.61 3.76
N GLU A 312 -4.76 8.56 3.16
CA GLU A 312 -5.11 9.07 1.84
C GLU A 312 -3.95 8.78 0.88
N GLY A 313 -4.27 8.40 -0.35
CA GLY A 313 -3.24 8.06 -1.32
C GLY A 313 -3.70 8.13 -2.75
N GLU A 314 -2.72 8.33 -3.63
CA GLU A 314 -2.88 8.29 -5.08
C GLU A 314 -1.78 7.42 -5.67
N GLY A 315 -2.14 6.64 -6.69
CA GLY A 315 -1.21 5.75 -7.37
C GLY A 315 -1.51 5.59 -8.85
N GLU A 316 -0.56 4.97 -9.53
CA GLU A 316 -0.67 4.62 -10.94
C GLU A 316 -0.20 3.18 -11.16
N LEU A 317 -1.10 2.36 -11.68
CA LEU A 317 -0.82 1.00 -12.12
C LEU A 317 -0.75 0.99 -13.65
N VAL A 318 0.40 0.61 -14.19
CA VAL A 318 0.56 0.35 -15.62
C VAL A 318 0.44 -1.14 -15.86
N TRP A 319 -0.55 -1.52 -16.65
CA TRP A 319 -0.89 -2.90 -16.96
C TRP A 319 -0.55 -3.27 -18.40
N ASN A 320 0.27 -4.28 -18.60
CA ASN A 320 0.59 -4.78 -19.92
C ASN A 320 -0.52 -5.72 -20.41
N MET A 321 -1.36 -5.22 -21.31
CA MET A 321 -2.52 -5.95 -21.87
C MET A 321 -2.12 -7.09 -22.82
N LYS A 322 -0.87 -7.14 -23.28
CA LYS A 322 -0.37 -8.25 -24.13
C LYS A 322 0.04 -9.44 -23.29
N THR A 323 0.70 -9.24 -22.17
CA THR A 323 1.10 -10.31 -21.24
C THR A 323 0.03 -10.57 -20.17
N ASN A 324 -0.94 -9.65 -20.01
CA ASN A 324 -1.94 -9.63 -18.95
C ASN A 324 -1.32 -9.65 -17.55
N GLN A 325 -0.30 -8.83 -17.35
CA GLN A 325 0.48 -8.72 -16.12
C GLN A 325 0.81 -7.27 -15.82
N ILE A 326 1.21 -7.01 -14.58
CA ILE A 326 1.74 -5.72 -14.14
C ILE A 326 2.99 -5.35 -14.95
N ALA A 327 3.08 -4.11 -15.40
CA ALA A 327 4.30 -3.51 -15.95
C ALA A 327 5.00 -2.63 -14.91
N SER A 328 4.24 -1.77 -14.21
CA SER A 328 4.73 -0.99 -13.08
C SER A 328 3.57 -0.58 -12.17
N PHE A 329 3.90 -0.26 -10.93
CA PHE A 329 2.96 0.30 -9.96
C PHE A 329 3.68 1.27 -9.03
N GLU A 330 3.09 2.41 -8.82
CA GLU A 330 3.52 3.39 -7.83
C GLU A 330 2.32 3.82 -7.01
N LEU A 331 2.46 3.86 -5.70
CA LEU A 331 1.45 4.33 -4.77
C LEU A 331 2.13 5.22 -3.73
N SER A 332 1.65 6.43 -3.60
CA SER A 332 2.04 7.35 -2.54
C SER A 332 0.88 7.52 -1.57
N THR A 333 1.10 7.23 -0.31
CA THR A 333 0.08 7.37 0.73
C THR A 333 0.61 8.28 1.84
N ARG A 334 -0.31 9.00 2.48
CA ARG A 334 -0.07 9.70 3.72
C ARG A 334 -0.97 9.09 4.78
N CYS A 335 -0.36 8.52 5.79
CA CYS A 335 -1.06 8.00 6.97
C CYS A 335 -0.98 9.04 8.10
N VAL A 336 -2.08 9.25 8.79
CA VAL A 336 -2.15 10.09 9.98
C VAL A 336 -2.79 9.27 11.08
N TRP A 337 -2.08 9.09 12.18
CA TRP A 337 -2.61 8.52 13.41
C TRP A 337 -3.11 9.69 14.26
N LEU A 338 -4.41 9.77 14.45
CA LEU A 338 -5.04 10.82 15.25
C LEU A 338 -5.44 10.20 16.60
N GLU A 339 -4.77 10.61 17.63
CA GLU A 339 -5.16 10.39 19.03
C GLU A 339 -5.12 8.92 19.51
N ILE A 340 -4.17 8.63 20.39
CA ILE A 340 -4.18 7.44 21.25
C ILE A 340 -4.65 7.92 22.62
N GLN A 341 -5.86 7.55 23.03
CA GLN A 341 -6.37 7.83 24.37
C GLN A 341 -6.14 6.63 25.27
N TYR A 342 -5.38 6.83 26.34
CA TYR A 342 -5.24 5.87 27.44
C TYR A 342 -6.19 6.29 28.57
N ALA A 343 -7.03 5.42 29.02
CA ALA A 343 -7.88 5.65 30.20
C ALA A 343 -7.31 4.94 31.42
#